data_c19f0dadb8e64b39b0245a5a8d29ed0b
#
_entry.id   c19f0dadb8e64b39b0245a5a8d29ed0b
#
_cell.length_a   1.000
_cell.length_b   1.000
_cell.length_c   1.000
_cell.angle_alpha   90.00
_cell.angle_beta   90.00
_cell.angle_gamma   90.00
#
_symmetry.space_group_name_H-M   'P 1'
#
loop_
_entity.id
_entity.type
_entity.pdbx_description
1 polymer ?
#
loop_
_entity_poly.entity_id
_entity_poly.type
_entity_poly.pdbx_seq_one_letter_code
_entity_poly.pdbx_strand_id
1 'polypeptide(L)'
;MTEIQLTEICAEFAIMLVSYGAEIYRTEDTIRRICTAYGHKNAEIYVTPANFIITVKSPDGVPITNSKNVSGRNTNLDRVGKLNELSRFICRMKPDAETIQKHLDTIRHRRTYSQPVLYLSYAAAGAAFTLFFGGGAVEAVFGSLLAIIVKFTSDKLSAIRASTFLNAVVCSMVMSLIAVGLSKAGAVPRFDKMIIGVSMSLVPGVALTNCMRDFISGDFFLSLIHISEPTRPISIS
;
A
#
# COMPACT_ATOMS: atom_id res chain seq x y z
N MET A 1 -29.84 3.93 -6.66
CA MET A 1 -28.58 4.68 -6.68
C MET A 1 -28.42 5.25 -8.08
N THR A 2 -28.15 6.55 -8.22
CA THR A 2 -27.90 7.20 -9.52
C THR A 2 -26.49 6.86 -10.02
N GLU A 3 -26.25 6.99 -11.33
CA GLU A 3 -24.94 6.74 -11.95
C GLU A 3 -23.87 7.69 -11.39
N ILE A 4 -24.23 8.93 -11.08
CA ILE A 4 -23.35 9.90 -10.45
C ILE A 4 -22.93 9.39 -9.06
N GLN A 5 -23.89 8.98 -8.23
CA GLN A 5 -23.60 8.43 -6.91
C GLN A 5 -22.75 7.16 -6.98
N LEU A 6 -23.04 6.29 -7.97
CA LEU A 6 -22.26 5.07 -8.17
C LEU A 6 -20.80 5.39 -8.51
N THR A 7 -20.55 6.30 -9.45
CA THR A 7 -19.19 6.68 -9.84
C THR A 7 -18.43 7.36 -8.72
N GLU A 8 -19.10 8.18 -7.87
CA GLU A 8 -18.50 8.80 -6.70
C GLU A 8 -18.08 7.76 -5.66
N ILE A 9 -18.96 6.82 -5.32
CA ILE A 9 -18.67 5.74 -4.38
C ILE A 9 -17.55 4.85 -4.91
N CYS A 10 -17.60 4.46 -6.17
CA CYS A 10 -16.56 3.65 -6.80
C CYS A 10 -15.20 4.36 -6.76
N ALA A 11 -15.17 5.67 -7.02
CA ALA A 11 -13.95 6.45 -6.96
C ALA A 11 -13.39 6.52 -5.53
N GLU A 12 -14.22 6.76 -4.54
CA GLU A 12 -13.80 6.78 -3.13
C GLU A 12 -13.30 5.42 -2.67
N PHE A 13 -14.03 4.37 -3.01
CA PHE A 13 -13.68 2.99 -2.69
C PHE A 13 -12.32 2.60 -3.30
N ALA A 14 -12.08 2.90 -4.58
CA ALA A 14 -10.84 2.63 -5.28
C ALA A 14 -9.65 3.38 -4.66
N ILE A 15 -9.84 4.68 -4.36
CA ILE A 15 -8.81 5.49 -3.71
C ILE A 15 -8.44 4.91 -2.35
N MET A 16 -9.41 4.49 -1.54
CA MET A 16 -9.14 3.87 -0.26
C MET A 16 -8.37 2.56 -0.42
N LEU A 17 -8.74 1.69 -1.37
CA LEU A 17 -8.02 0.45 -1.65
C LEU A 17 -6.56 0.73 -2.02
N VAL A 18 -6.31 1.59 -3.01
CA VAL A 18 -4.95 1.92 -3.47
C VAL A 18 -4.14 2.61 -2.37
N SER A 19 -4.74 3.57 -1.65
CA SER A 19 -4.07 4.29 -0.56
C SER A 19 -3.67 3.36 0.59
N TYR A 20 -4.44 2.30 0.85
CA TYR A 20 -4.12 1.31 1.88
C TYR A 20 -3.26 0.14 1.39
N GLY A 21 -2.79 0.17 0.14
CA GLY A 21 -1.82 -0.77 -0.39
C GLY A 21 -2.43 -2.01 -1.04
N ALA A 22 -3.66 -1.93 -1.53
CA ALA A 22 -4.22 -2.96 -2.38
C ALA A 22 -3.54 -2.95 -3.77
N GLU A 23 -3.55 -4.10 -4.41
CA GLU A 23 -3.04 -4.31 -5.77
C GLU A 23 -3.94 -3.59 -6.79
N ILE A 24 -3.34 -3.01 -7.81
CA ILE A 24 -4.04 -2.20 -8.82
C ILE A 24 -5.08 -3.04 -9.55
N TYR A 25 -4.69 -4.19 -10.11
CA TYR A 25 -5.59 -5.05 -10.86
C TYR A 25 -6.76 -5.57 -10.00
N ARG A 26 -6.53 -5.86 -8.71
CA ARG A 26 -7.60 -6.27 -7.79
C ARG A 26 -8.55 -5.14 -7.46
N THR A 27 -8.06 -3.93 -7.42
CA THR A 27 -8.88 -2.74 -7.26
C THR A 27 -9.81 -2.58 -8.46
N GLU A 28 -9.28 -2.68 -9.69
CA GLU A 28 -10.09 -2.63 -10.91
C GLU A 28 -11.16 -3.72 -10.94
N ASP A 29 -10.79 -4.99 -10.67
CA ASP A 29 -11.74 -6.12 -10.63
C ASP A 29 -12.83 -5.88 -9.58
N THR A 30 -12.47 -5.39 -8.40
CA THR A 30 -13.44 -5.08 -7.33
C THR A 30 -14.44 -4.02 -7.78
N ILE A 31 -13.98 -2.92 -8.37
CA ILE A 31 -14.85 -1.85 -8.85
C ILE A 31 -15.73 -2.33 -10.02
N ARG A 32 -15.16 -3.10 -10.93
CA ARG A 32 -15.91 -3.72 -12.04
C ARG A 32 -17.07 -4.60 -11.55
N ARG A 33 -16.83 -5.39 -10.50
CA ARG A 33 -17.87 -6.23 -9.87
C ARG A 33 -18.95 -5.39 -9.22
N ILE A 34 -18.60 -4.30 -8.53
CA ILE A 34 -19.56 -3.35 -7.94
C ILE A 34 -20.43 -2.74 -9.06
N CYS A 35 -19.83 -2.19 -10.11
CA CYS A 35 -20.57 -1.63 -11.26
C CYS A 35 -21.50 -2.65 -11.89
N THR A 36 -21.02 -3.89 -12.10
CA THR A 36 -21.82 -4.98 -12.66
C THR A 36 -23.02 -5.33 -11.78
N ALA A 37 -22.85 -5.33 -10.46
CA ALA A 37 -23.93 -5.59 -9.51
C ALA A 37 -25.05 -4.56 -9.60
N TYR A 38 -24.74 -3.31 -9.91
CA TYR A 38 -25.71 -2.24 -10.15
C TYR A 38 -26.18 -2.11 -11.61
N GLY A 39 -25.83 -3.08 -12.48
CA GLY A 39 -26.33 -3.15 -13.85
C GLY A 39 -25.39 -2.59 -14.92
N HIS A 40 -24.29 -1.98 -14.55
CA HIS A 40 -23.33 -1.35 -15.47
C HIS A 40 -22.19 -2.31 -15.85
N LYS A 41 -22.48 -3.27 -16.75
CA LYS A 41 -21.49 -4.29 -17.18
C LYS A 41 -20.34 -3.73 -18.02
N ASN A 42 -20.57 -2.61 -18.70
CA ASN A 42 -19.61 -1.98 -19.61
C ASN A 42 -18.94 -0.74 -18.99
N ALA A 43 -18.74 -0.74 -17.67
CA ALA A 43 -17.98 0.31 -17.01
C ALA A 43 -16.51 0.26 -17.45
N GLU A 44 -15.97 1.40 -17.90
CA GLU A 44 -14.56 1.58 -18.21
C GLU A 44 -13.86 2.07 -16.96
N ILE A 45 -12.88 1.30 -16.48
CA ILE A 45 -12.21 1.55 -15.20
C ILE A 45 -10.71 1.54 -15.46
N TYR A 46 -10.05 2.59 -15.04
CA TYR A 46 -8.60 2.71 -15.12
C TYR A 46 -8.04 3.15 -13.77
N VAL A 47 -7.19 2.31 -13.20
CA VAL A 47 -6.55 2.54 -11.89
C VAL A 47 -5.05 2.60 -12.07
N THR A 48 -4.44 3.63 -11.49
CA THR A 48 -3.00 3.73 -11.36
C THR A 48 -2.63 3.99 -9.90
N PRO A 49 -1.37 3.89 -9.55
CA PRO A 49 -0.93 4.30 -8.22
C PRO A 49 -1.22 5.76 -7.89
N ALA A 50 -1.42 6.63 -8.87
CA ALA A 50 -1.61 8.07 -8.69
C ALA A 50 -3.04 8.54 -8.98
N ASN A 51 -3.76 7.85 -9.87
CA ASN A 51 -5.05 8.31 -10.37
C ASN A 51 -6.05 7.15 -10.48
N PHE A 52 -7.32 7.49 -10.35
CA PHE A 52 -8.46 6.65 -10.64
C PHE A 52 -9.39 7.35 -11.62
N ILE A 53 -9.84 6.63 -12.65
CA ILE A 53 -10.81 7.11 -13.62
C ILE A 53 -11.87 6.03 -13.81
N ILE A 54 -13.13 6.42 -13.79
CA ILE A 54 -14.26 5.55 -14.09
C ILE A 54 -15.22 6.25 -15.05
N THR A 55 -15.67 5.52 -16.07
CA THR A 55 -16.72 5.96 -16.97
C THR A 55 -17.83 4.93 -16.98
N VAL A 56 -19.06 5.37 -16.72
CA VAL A 56 -20.28 4.57 -16.77
C VAL A 56 -21.25 5.23 -17.74
N LYS A 57 -21.95 4.44 -18.54
CA LYS A 57 -23.00 4.97 -19.44
C LYS A 57 -24.33 5.02 -18.70
N SER A 58 -24.99 6.18 -18.75
CA SER A 58 -26.39 6.36 -18.35
C SER A 58 -27.33 5.50 -19.22
N PRO A 59 -28.56 5.21 -18.77
CA PRO A 59 -29.58 4.57 -19.61
C PRO A 59 -29.81 5.28 -20.96
N ASP A 60 -29.65 6.60 -20.98
CA ASP A 60 -29.78 7.43 -22.20
C ASP A 60 -28.51 7.39 -23.07
N GLY A 61 -27.53 6.57 -22.74
CA GLY A 61 -26.27 6.43 -23.48
C GLY A 61 -25.23 7.52 -23.22
N VAL A 62 -25.51 8.48 -22.34
CA VAL A 62 -24.58 9.56 -21.99
C VAL A 62 -23.46 9.02 -21.07
N PRO A 63 -22.17 9.23 -21.41
CA PRO A 63 -21.08 8.81 -20.55
C PRO A 63 -20.95 9.74 -19.35
N ILE A 64 -20.89 9.17 -18.16
CA ILE A 64 -20.62 9.86 -16.90
C ILE A 64 -19.22 9.42 -16.44
N THR A 65 -18.28 10.35 -16.42
CA THR A 65 -16.90 10.09 -16.02
C THR A 65 -16.60 10.76 -14.68
N ASN A 66 -15.96 10.02 -13.78
CA ASN A 66 -15.41 10.53 -12.54
C ASN A 66 -13.92 10.23 -12.49
N SER A 67 -13.13 11.21 -12.11
CA SER A 67 -11.67 11.08 -11.98
C SER A 67 -11.21 11.69 -10.67
N LYS A 68 -10.36 10.97 -9.95
CA LYS A 68 -9.79 11.44 -8.68
C LYS A 68 -8.33 11.04 -8.56
N ASN A 69 -7.54 11.90 -7.89
CA ASN A 69 -6.15 11.62 -7.58
C ASN A 69 -6.04 10.80 -6.28
N VAL A 70 -5.14 9.84 -6.26
CA VAL A 70 -4.78 9.11 -5.06
C VAL A 70 -3.81 9.95 -4.24
N SER A 71 -4.26 10.48 -3.11
CA SER A 71 -3.44 11.32 -2.22
C SER A 71 -3.07 10.55 -0.97
N GLY A 72 -1.75 10.42 -0.72
CA GLY A 72 -1.22 9.74 0.46
C GLY A 72 -1.28 8.22 0.35
N ARG A 73 -0.20 7.56 0.79
CA ARG A 73 -0.12 6.10 0.90
C ARG A 73 0.19 5.74 2.34
N ASN A 74 -0.65 4.89 2.89
CA ASN A 74 -0.45 4.36 4.24
C ASN A 74 -0.87 2.89 4.22
N THR A 75 0.07 1.99 4.01
CA THR A 75 -0.21 0.56 3.95
C THR A 75 -0.93 0.09 5.21
N ASN A 76 -2.18 -0.37 5.03
CA ASN A 76 -3.01 -0.88 6.10
C ASN A 76 -3.87 -2.07 5.61
N LEU A 77 -3.33 -3.27 5.75
CA LEU A 77 -3.95 -4.49 5.25
C LEU A 77 -5.25 -4.85 5.98
N ASP A 78 -5.44 -4.42 7.25
CA ASP A 78 -6.72 -4.59 7.95
C ASP A 78 -7.84 -3.81 7.26
N ARG A 79 -7.56 -2.54 6.87
CA ARG A 79 -8.52 -1.73 6.12
C ARG A 79 -8.79 -2.30 4.73
N VAL A 80 -7.77 -2.81 4.04
CA VAL A 80 -7.95 -3.51 2.75
C VAL A 80 -8.85 -4.74 2.93
N GLY A 81 -8.64 -5.54 3.98
CA GLY A 81 -9.50 -6.67 4.32
C GLY A 81 -10.96 -6.25 4.53
N LYS A 82 -11.21 -5.16 5.26
CA LYS A 82 -12.55 -4.62 5.50
C LYS A 82 -13.22 -4.07 4.24
N LEU A 83 -12.46 -3.40 3.37
CA LEU A 83 -12.96 -2.97 2.06
C LEU A 83 -13.35 -4.18 1.19
N ASN A 84 -12.56 -5.25 1.20
CA ASN A 84 -12.92 -6.47 0.49
C ASN A 84 -14.18 -7.15 1.06
N GLU A 85 -14.40 -7.13 2.37
CA GLU A 85 -15.66 -7.58 2.99
C GLU A 85 -16.84 -6.71 2.54
N LEU A 86 -16.66 -5.38 2.57
CA LEU A 86 -17.66 -4.41 2.14
C LEU A 86 -18.00 -4.58 0.65
N SER A 87 -17.02 -4.82 -0.23
CA SER A 87 -17.30 -5.04 -1.65
C SER A 87 -18.18 -6.26 -1.89
N ARG A 88 -17.93 -7.35 -1.15
CA ARG A 88 -18.79 -8.55 -1.22
C ARG A 88 -20.20 -8.28 -0.71
N PHE A 89 -20.34 -7.50 0.37
CA PHE A 89 -21.63 -7.07 0.89
C PHE A 89 -22.38 -6.23 -0.14
N ILE A 90 -21.71 -5.23 -0.74
CA ILE A 90 -22.30 -4.37 -1.80
C ILE A 90 -22.80 -5.20 -2.98
N CYS A 91 -21.99 -6.14 -3.48
CA CYS A 91 -22.36 -6.98 -4.62
C CYS A 91 -23.56 -7.89 -4.33
N ARG A 92 -23.74 -8.34 -3.08
CA ARG A 92 -24.84 -9.24 -2.69
C ARG A 92 -26.13 -8.49 -2.37
N MET A 93 -26.04 -7.43 -1.58
CA MET A 93 -27.19 -6.75 -0.98
C MET A 93 -27.62 -5.51 -1.77
N LYS A 94 -26.74 -4.96 -2.61
CA LYS A 94 -26.98 -3.73 -3.40
C LYS A 94 -27.56 -2.58 -2.55
N PRO A 95 -26.92 -2.22 -1.43
CA PRO A 95 -27.41 -1.17 -0.55
C PRO A 95 -27.44 0.18 -1.26
N ASP A 96 -28.13 1.14 -0.66
CA ASP A 96 -28.16 2.52 -1.11
C ASP A 96 -26.81 3.24 -0.88
N ALA A 97 -26.64 4.38 -1.53
CA ALA A 97 -25.41 5.17 -1.47
C ALA A 97 -25.04 5.59 -0.04
N GLU A 98 -26.04 5.97 0.75
CA GLU A 98 -25.82 6.43 2.13
C GLU A 98 -25.27 5.33 3.03
N THR A 99 -25.82 4.12 2.90
CA THR A 99 -25.36 2.94 3.65
C THR A 99 -23.90 2.62 3.30
N ILE A 100 -23.54 2.64 2.01
CA ILE A 100 -22.14 2.39 1.57
C ILE A 100 -21.23 3.46 2.17
N GLN A 101 -21.62 4.72 2.09
CA GLN A 101 -20.83 5.84 2.59
C GLN A 101 -20.55 5.72 4.09
N LYS A 102 -21.56 5.36 4.90
CA LYS A 102 -21.40 5.10 6.34
C LYS A 102 -20.37 3.99 6.62
N HIS A 103 -20.39 2.92 5.83
CA HIS A 103 -19.40 1.85 5.97
C HIS A 103 -18.00 2.31 5.58
N LEU A 104 -17.84 3.08 4.48
CA LEU A 104 -16.55 3.64 4.06
C LEU A 104 -15.98 4.56 5.15
N ASP A 105 -16.81 5.43 5.73
CA ASP A 105 -16.40 6.32 6.81
C ASP A 105 -16.00 5.54 8.09
N THR A 106 -16.72 4.47 8.41
CA THR A 106 -16.35 3.58 9.52
C THR A 106 -14.99 2.95 9.30
N ILE A 107 -14.70 2.47 8.08
CA ILE A 107 -13.40 1.88 7.73
C ILE A 107 -12.30 2.96 7.74
N ARG A 108 -12.59 4.16 7.25
CA ARG A 108 -11.65 5.29 7.22
C ARG A 108 -11.19 5.70 8.61
N HIS A 109 -12.12 5.74 9.59
CA HIS A 109 -11.85 6.14 10.98
C HIS A 109 -11.52 4.98 11.92
N ARG A 110 -11.39 3.75 11.35
CA ARG A 110 -11.03 2.58 12.14
C ARG A 110 -9.68 2.77 12.82
N ARG A 111 -9.64 2.52 14.12
CA ARG A 111 -8.41 2.61 14.92
C ARG A 111 -7.38 1.61 14.42
N THR A 112 -6.18 2.09 14.23
CA THR A 112 -4.98 1.25 14.01
C THR A 112 -4.54 0.61 15.33
N TYR A 113 -3.59 -0.32 15.25
CA TYR A 113 -2.98 -0.92 16.43
C TYR A 113 -2.42 0.15 17.36
N SER A 114 -2.44 -0.13 18.68
CA SER A 114 -1.85 0.76 19.67
C SER A 114 -0.33 0.85 19.49
N GLN A 115 0.26 1.98 19.85
CA GLN A 115 1.71 2.20 19.71
C GLN A 115 2.55 1.10 20.36
N PRO A 116 2.26 0.64 21.61
CA PRO A 116 3.04 -0.44 22.22
C PRO A 116 3.06 -1.73 21.40
N VAL A 117 1.92 -2.09 20.80
CA VAL A 117 1.82 -3.29 19.93
C VAL A 117 2.68 -3.13 18.68
N LEU A 118 2.72 -1.95 18.08
CA LEU A 118 3.58 -1.67 16.94
C LEU A 118 5.07 -1.78 17.31
N TYR A 119 5.50 -1.19 18.42
CA TYR A 119 6.88 -1.32 18.88
C TYR A 119 7.26 -2.76 19.18
N LEU A 120 6.38 -3.52 19.84
CA LEU A 120 6.59 -4.95 20.10
C LEU A 120 6.71 -5.76 18.81
N SER A 121 5.88 -5.45 17.81
CA SER A 121 5.94 -6.10 16.48
C SER A 121 7.28 -5.83 15.78
N TYR A 122 7.78 -4.59 15.85
CA TYR A 122 9.10 -4.25 15.31
C TYR A 122 10.23 -4.96 16.05
N ALA A 123 10.16 -5.04 17.36
CA ALA A 123 11.12 -5.78 18.17
C ALA A 123 11.14 -7.27 17.80
N ALA A 124 9.96 -7.89 17.72
CA ALA A 124 9.82 -9.29 17.34
C ALA A 124 10.33 -9.56 15.92
N ALA A 125 10.03 -8.68 14.97
CA ALA A 125 10.52 -8.78 13.60
C ALA A 125 12.04 -8.64 13.54
N GLY A 126 12.64 -7.65 14.23
CA GLY A 126 14.09 -7.47 14.29
C GLY A 126 14.81 -8.69 14.85
N ALA A 127 14.30 -9.29 15.94
CA ALA A 127 14.85 -10.53 16.49
C ALA A 127 14.73 -11.70 15.52
N ALA A 128 13.52 -11.92 14.96
CA ALA A 128 13.24 -13.03 14.08
C ALA A 128 14.08 -12.99 12.79
N PHE A 129 14.18 -11.84 12.13
CA PHE A 129 15.01 -11.69 10.93
C PHE A 129 16.51 -11.80 11.26
N THR A 130 16.97 -11.31 12.42
CA THR A 130 18.37 -11.50 12.84
C THR A 130 18.69 -12.99 12.98
N LEU A 131 17.82 -13.77 13.62
CA LEU A 131 17.98 -15.23 13.70
C LEU A 131 17.92 -15.91 12.32
N PHE A 132 16.97 -15.50 11.48
CA PHE A 132 16.79 -16.03 10.12
C PHE A 132 18.05 -15.86 9.27
N PHE A 133 18.77 -14.73 9.38
CA PHE A 133 20.02 -14.49 8.67
C PHE A 133 21.26 -15.07 9.36
N GLY A 134 21.06 -15.94 10.35
CA GLY A 134 22.15 -16.69 10.99
C GLY A 134 22.81 -15.96 12.16
N GLY A 135 22.14 -14.95 12.73
CA GLY A 135 22.52 -14.37 14.03
C GLY A 135 22.24 -15.33 15.17
N GLY A 136 22.93 -15.17 16.31
CA GLY A 136 22.67 -15.92 17.51
C GLY A 136 21.65 -15.23 18.44
N ALA A 137 21.46 -15.82 19.62
CA ALA A 137 20.52 -15.27 20.61
C ALA A 137 20.93 -13.86 21.09
N VAL A 138 22.22 -13.61 21.22
CA VAL A 138 22.74 -12.28 21.62
C VAL A 138 22.40 -11.25 20.55
N GLU A 139 22.71 -11.54 19.28
CA GLU A 139 22.41 -10.67 18.16
C GLU A 139 20.89 -10.44 17.99
N ALA A 140 20.06 -11.45 18.28
CA ALA A 140 18.60 -11.32 18.22
C ALA A 140 18.06 -10.38 19.30
N VAL A 141 18.57 -10.45 20.53
CA VAL A 141 18.19 -9.53 21.62
C VAL A 141 18.57 -8.08 21.25
N PHE A 142 19.82 -7.85 20.85
CA PHE A 142 20.24 -6.52 20.42
C PHE A 142 19.55 -6.06 19.14
N GLY A 143 19.25 -6.97 18.21
CA GLY A 143 18.45 -6.70 17.01
C GLY A 143 17.03 -6.25 17.34
N SER A 144 16.39 -6.83 18.35
CA SER A 144 15.07 -6.41 18.81
C SER A 144 15.09 -4.99 19.38
N LEU A 145 16.09 -4.65 20.20
CA LEU A 145 16.25 -3.31 20.75
C LEU A 145 16.57 -2.28 19.67
N LEU A 146 17.43 -2.65 18.73
CA LEU A 146 17.78 -1.80 17.60
C LEU A 146 16.59 -1.52 16.69
N ALA A 147 15.73 -2.51 16.45
CA ALA A 147 14.49 -2.34 15.69
C ALA A 147 13.51 -1.36 16.35
N ILE A 148 13.44 -1.34 17.68
CA ILE A 148 12.68 -0.34 18.45
C ILE A 148 13.22 1.07 18.20
N ILE A 149 14.56 1.25 18.26
CA ILE A 149 15.20 2.54 18.02
C ILE A 149 14.95 3.01 16.59
N VAL A 150 15.08 2.12 15.62
CA VAL A 150 14.78 2.41 14.21
C VAL A 150 13.32 2.84 14.04
N LYS A 151 12.37 2.14 14.68
CA LYS A 151 10.95 2.51 14.66
C LYS A 151 10.73 3.89 15.27
N PHE A 152 11.32 4.17 16.41
CA PHE A 152 11.23 5.48 17.06
C PHE A 152 11.77 6.60 16.17
N THR A 153 12.94 6.39 15.56
CA THR A 153 13.54 7.33 14.62
C THR A 153 12.61 7.59 13.43
N SER A 154 12.08 6.53 12.85
CA SER A 154 11.13 6.62 11.72
C SER A 154 9.85 7.39 12.09
N ASP A 155 9.30 7.17 13.28
CA ASP A 155 8.11 7.90 13.74
C ASP A 155 8.40 9.41 13.91
N LYS A 156 9.58 9.77 14.44
CA LYS A 156 10.00 11.18 14.56
C LYS A 156 10.17 11.86 13.21
N LEU A 157 10.79 11.16 12.24
CA LEU A 157 10.95 11.69 10.89
C LEU A 157 9.60 11.83 10.17
N SER A 158 8.72 10.89 10.36
CA SER A 158 7.35 10.94 9.80
C SER A 158 6.55 12.12 10.36
N ALA A 159 6.73 12.47 11.63
CA ALA A 159 6.08 13.61 12.26
C ALA A 159 6.49 14.96 11.62
N ILE A 160 7.71 15.07 11.12
CA ILE A 160 8.21 16.26 10.37
C ILE A 160 7.98 16.15 8.86
N ARG A 161 7.16 15.17 8.41
CA ARG A 161 6.85 14.91 6.99
C ARG A 161 8.09 14.67 6.12
N ALA A 162 9.14 14.06 6.66
CA ALA A 162 10.31 13.68 5.89
C ALA A 162 9.92 12.73 4.74
N SER A 163 10.61 12.84 3.60
CA SER A 163 10.39 11.92 2.49
C SER A 163 10.76 10.47 2.89
N THR A 164 10.13 9.49 2.25
CA THR A 164 10.42 8.06 2.49
C THR A 164 11.90 7.73 2.28
N PHE A 165 12.53 8.36 1.28
CA PHE A 165 13.97 8.20 1.02
C PHE A 165 14.82 8.73 2.18
N LEU A 166 14.55 9.95 2.65
CA LEU A 166 15.29 10.54 3.78
C LEU A 166 15.10 9.71 5.06
N ASN A 167 13.87 9.23 5.29
CA ASN A 167 13.60 8.33 6.42
C ASN A 167 14.47 7.06 6.36
N ALA A 168 14.54 6.40 5.19
CA ALA A 168 15.36 5.21 5.02
C ALA A 168 16.85 5.49 5.26
N VAL A 169 17.38 6.59 4.71
CA VAL A 169 18.79 6.99 4.89
C VAL A 169 19.13 7.23 6.36
N VAL A 170 18.32 8.05 7.04
CA VAL A 170 18.58 8.38 8.46
C VAL A 170 18.44 7.15 9.35
N CYS A 171 17.40 6.34 9.16
CA CYS A 171 17.22 5.10 9.92
C CYS A 171 18.37 4.11 9.70
N SER A 172 18.85 3.96 8.46
CA SER A 172 20.00 3.09 8.15
C SER A 172 21.29 3.61 8.79
N MET A 173 21.49 4.94 8.78
CA MET A 173 22.66 5.56 9.42
C MET A 173 22.65 5.33 10.93
N VAL A 174 21.53 5.61 11.61
CA VAL A 174 21.38 5.38 13.06
C VAL A 174 21.60 3.91 13.39
N MET A 175 20.99 3.01 12.64
CA MET A 175 21.13 1.57 12.82
C MET A 175 22.59 1.13 12.71
N SER A 176 23.30 1.55 11.66
CA SER A 176 24.67 1.16 11.40
C SER A 176 25.64 1.71 12.45
N LEU A 177 25.47 2.96 12.89
CA LEU A 177 26.30 3.58 13.93
C LEU A 177 26.17 2.83 15.26
N ILE A 178 24.94 2.49 15.66
CA ILE A 178 24.71 1.74 16.91
C ILE A 178 25.30 0.33 16.79
N ALA A 179 25.08 -0.36 15.67
CA ALA A 179 25.58 -1.72 15.46
C ALA A 179 27.11 -1.78 15.52
N VAL A 180 27.79 -0.84 14.85
CA VAL A 180 29.27 -0.73 14.89
C VAL A 180 29.75 -0.38 16.29
N GLY A 181 29.08 0.52 17.01
CA GLY A 181 29.38 0.85 18.39
C GLY A 181 29.31 -0.37 19.32
N LEU A 182 28.24 -1.16 19.23
CA LEU A 182 28.06 -2.40 20.00
C LEU A 182 29.14 -3.45 19.67
N SER A 183 29.49 -3.58 18.39
CA SER A 183 30.57 -4.47 17.97
C SER A 183 31.94 -4.06 18.55
N LYS A 184 32.30 -2.77 18.51
CA LYS A 184 33.54 -2.25 19.10
C LYS A 184 33.59 -2.40 20.62
N ALA A 185 32.42 -2.35 21.27
CA ALA A 185 32.30 -2.63 22.70
C ALA A 185 32.37 -4.14 23.03
N GLY A 186 32.51 -5.01 22.06
CA GLY A 186 32.54 -6.46 22.22
C GLY A 186 31.19 -7.11 22.59
N ALA A 187 30.09 -6.33 22.57
CA ALA A 187 28.76 -6.81 22.95
C ALA A 187 28.10 -7.70 21.90
N VAL A 188 28.38 -7.44 20.61
CA VAL A 188 27.74 -8.15 19.47
C VAL A 188 28.83 -8.60 18.48
N PRO A 189 29.25 -9.86 18.53
CA PRO A 189 30.29 -10.38 17.64
C PRO A 189 29.92 -10.36 16.15
N ARG A 190 28.65 -10.70 15.83
CA ARG A 190 28.14 -10.80 14.46
C ARG A 190 27.15 -9.67 14.15
N PHE A 191 27.61 -8.42 14.29
CA PHE A 191 26.81 -7.22 14.07
C PHE A 191 26.27 -7.11 12.63
N ASP A 192 26.95 -7.72 11.64
CA ASP A 192 26.53 -7.84 10.25
C ASP A 192 25.14 -8.52 10.13
N LYS A 193 24.95 -9.63 10.85
CA LYS A 193 23.68 -10.36 10.89
C LYS A 193 22.54 -9.55 11.51
N MET A 194 22.86 -8.81 12.56
CA MET A 194 21.93 -7.91 13.22
C MET A 194 21.51 -6.75 12.28
N ILE A 195 22.47 -6.12 11.58
CA ILE A 195 22.16 -5.06 10.61
C ILE A 195 21.25 -5.60 9.50
N ILE A 196 21.59 -6.73 8.88
CA ILE A 196 20.77 -7.34 7.82
C ILE A 196 19.35 -7.64 8.34
N GLY A 197 19.24 -8.24 9.52
CA GLY A 197 17.93 -8.58 10.11
C GLY A 197 17.06 -7.35 10.37
N VAL A 198 17.61 -6.33 11.01
CA VAL A 198 16.86 -5.10 11.33
C VAL A 198 16.54 -4.29 10.06
N SER A 199 17.42 -4.31 9.04
CA SER A 199 17.16 -3.61 7.76
C SER A 199 15.93 -4.11 7.04
N MET A 200 15.48 -5.36 7.27
CA MET A 200 14.23 -5.88 6.71
C MET A 200 13.00 -5.08 7.15
N SER A 201 13.06 -4.42 8.30
CA SER A 201 11.97 -3.54 8.75
C SER A 201 11.87 -2.23 7.94
N LEU A 202 12.93 -1.84 7.24
CA LEU A 202 12.97 -0.65 6.37
C LEU A 202 12.58 -0.98 4.93
N VAL A 203 12.61 -2.26 4.53
CA VAL A 203 12.24 -2.68 3.18
C VAL A 203 10.72 -2.59 3.02
N PRO A 204 10.20 -1.87 2.03
CA PRO A 204 8.76 -1.75 1.78
C PRO A 204 8.20 -3.03 1.13
N GLY A 205 8.17 -4.15 1.90
CA GLY A 205 7.85 -5.49 1.40
C GLY A 205 6.52 -5.58 0.66
N VAL A 206 5.45 -4.99 1.20
CA VAL A 206 4.12 -4.99 0.55
C VAL A 206 4.16 -4.24 -0.78
N ALA A 207 4.81 -3.06 -0.82
CA ALA A 207 4.92 -2.30 -2.06
C ALA A 207 5.75 -3.04 -3.11
N LEU A 208 6.84 -3.69 -2.70
CA LEU A 208 7.68 -4.50 -3.59
C LEU A 208 6.92 -5.71 -4.14
N THR A 209 6.20 -6.42 -3.28
CA THR A 209 5.41 -7.59 -3.68
C THR A 209 4.28 -7.19 -4.64
N ASN A 210 3.58 -6.08 -4.37
CA ASN A 210 2.54 -5.58 -5.25
C ASN A 210 3.11 -5.16 -6.61
N CYS A 211 4.23 -4.44 -6.62
CA CYS A 211 4.91 -4.03 -7.84
C CYS A 211 5.33 -5.24 -8.70
N MET A 212 5.91 -6.27 -8.09
CA MET A 212 6.29 -7.50 -8.79
C MET A 212 5.06 -8.24 -9.35
N ARG A 213 3.96 -8.25 -8.61
CA ARG A 213 2.72 -8.89 -9.05
C ARG A 213 2.06 -8.12 -10.18
N ASP A 214 1.97 -6.79 -10.09
CA ASP A 214 1.43 -5.93 -11.13
C ASP A 214 2.27 -6.08 -12.42
N PHE A 215 3.60 -6.18 -12.27
CA PHE A 215 4.51 -6.48 -13.38
C PHE A 215 4.22 -7.84 -14.05
N ILE A 216 4.03 -8.90 -13.25
CA ILE A 216 3.71 -10.25 -13.77
C ILE A 216 2.32 -10.29 -14.40
N SER A 217 1.37 -9.52 -13.88
CA SER A 217 0.00 -9.43 -14.42
C SER A 217 -0.09 -8.69 -15.76
N GLY A 218 1.00 -8.10 -16.23
CA GLY A 218 1.10 -7.46 -17.54
C GLY A 218 0.67 -6.00 -17.58
N ASP A 219 0.12 -5.44 -16.49
CA ASP A 219 -0.38 -4.06 -16.45
C ASP A 219 0.75 -3.03 -16.60
N PHE A 220 1.94 -3.36 -16.13
CA PHE A 220 3.13 -2.52 -16.29
C PHE A 220 3.80 -2.64 -17.65
N PHE A 221 3.69 -3.78 -18.32
CA PHE A 221 4.27 -4.00 -19.65
C PHE A 221 3.58 -3.13 -20.71
N LEU A 222 2.27 -3.00 -20.66
CA LEU A 222 1.53 -2.14 -21.58
C LEU A 222 1.94 -0.67 -21.44
N SER A 223 2.16 -0.20 -20.23
CA SER A 223 2.61 1.18 -19.98
C SER A 223 4.05 1.43 -20.48
N LEU A 224 4.96 0.47 -20.28
CA LEU A 224 6.36 0.58 -20.75
C LEU A 224 6.48 0.43 -22.27
N ILE A 225 5.66 -0.42 -22.91
CA ILE A 225 5.63 -0.59 -24.36
C ILE A 225 5.09 0.70 -25.01
N HIS A 226 4.06 1.31 -24.46
CA HIS A 226 3.54 2.60 -24.97
C HIS A 226 4.52 3.77 -24.78
N ILE A 227 5.35 3.76 -23.74
CA ILE A 227 6.42 4.76 -23.56
C ILE A 227 7.61 4.49 -24.47
N SER A 228 7.89 3.21 -24.80
CA SER A 228 9.02 2.82 -25.64
C SER A 228 8.66 2.72 -27.13
N GLU A 229 7.39 2.80 -27.51
CA GLU A 229 7.00 2.88 -28.92
C GLU A 229 7.40 4.27 -29.45
N PRO A 230 8.44 4.37 -30.31
CA PRO A 230 8.75 5.64 -30.95
C PRO A 230 7.52 6.02 -31.78
N THR A 231 6.99 7.20 -31.55
CA THR A 231 5.95 7.81 -32.37
C THR A 231 6.34 7.65 -33.83
N ARG A 232 5.76 6.66 -34.53
CA ARG A 232 5.91 6.59 -35.97
C ARG A 232 5.31 7.85 -36.55
N PRO A 233 6.08 8.64 -37.30
CA PRO A 233 5.49 9.80 -37.96
C PRO A 233 4.43 9.26 -38.92
N ILE A 234 3.19 9.72 -38.74
CA ILE A 234 2.12 9.47 -39.70
C ILE A 234 2.57 10.13 -40.99
N SER A 235 3.07 9.36 -41.96
CA SER A 235 3.27 9.87 -43.31
C SER A 235 1.89 10.08 -43.92
N ILE A 236 1.47 11.33 -43.97
CA ILE A 236 0.33 11.76 -44.78
C ILE A 236 0.79 11.70 -46.22
N SER A 237 0.28 10.74 -46.98
CA SER A 237 0.29 10.69 -48.46
C SER A 237 -1.14 10.84 -48.96
#